data_56a8875e658c55a01372efcf52eb0f91
#
_entry.id   56a8875e658c55a01372efcf52eb0f91
#
_cell.length_a   1.000
_cell.length_b   1.000
_cell.length_c   1.000
_cell.angle_alpha   90.00
_cell.angle_beta   90.00
_cell.angle_gamma   90.00
#
_symmetry.space_group_name_H-M   'P 1'
#
loop_
_entity.id
_entity.type
_entity.pdbx_description
1 polymer ?
#
loop_
_entity_poly.entity_id
_entity_poly.type
_entity_poly.pdbx_seq_one_letter_code
_entity_poly.pdbx_strand_id
1 'polypeptide(L)'
;MDFRLKVFHSVATNLSFTKASKELFISQPAISKHIHELEVQYKTPLFDRVGSRIGLTHAGELLLSHTKQLLAAYRQMDFEMNLLTDNFAGELRLGASTTISQYVLPPVLASFIKKFPEIKVSLLNGNSRDVEQALREGKITLGLVEGTVHQSTLHYTPFMKDELVVVAHTGCSLAA
;
A
#
# COMPACT_ATOMS: atom_id res chain seq x y z
N MET A 1 -9.41 -17.98 2.35
CA MET A 1 -9.86 -16.69 2.92
C MET A 1 -11.23 -16.35 2.40
N ASP A 2 -12.11 -15.79 3.24
CA ASP A 2 -13.45 -15.34 2.82
C ASP A 2 -13.33 -14.19 1.80
N PHE A 3 -13.83 -14.41 0.59
CA PHE A 3 -13.76 -13.44 -0.50
C PHE A 3 -14.56 -12.15 -0.18
N ARG A 4 -15.60 -12.26 0.65
CA ARG A 4 -16.39 -11.10 1.09
C ARG A 4 -15.56 -10.05 1.83
N LEU A 5 -14.53 -10.49 2.59
CA LEU A 5 -13.59 -9.56 3.25
C LEU A 5 -12.71 -8.81 2.24
N LYS A 6 -12.32 -9.44 1.11
CA LYS A 6 -11.63 -8.72 0.02
C LYS A 6 -12.54 -7.68 -0.61
N VAL A 7 -13.80 -8.05 -0.86
CA VAL A 7 -14.81 -7.13 -1.41
C VAL A 7 -15.03 -5.95 -0.46
N PHE A 8 -15.24 -6.24 0.83
CA PHE A 8 -15.41 -5.21 1.84
C PHE A 8 -14.21 -4.26 1.90
N HIS A 9 -12.99 -4.80 1.92
CA HIS A 9 -11.76 -4.00 1.92
C HIS A 9 -11.68 -3.05 0.71
N SER A 10 -11.98 -3.56 -0.49
CA SER A 10 -11.96 -2.75 -1.71
C SER A 10 -13.00 -1.62 -1.67
N VAL A 11 -14.24 -1.91 -1.23
CA VAL A 11 -15.28 -0.87 -1.09
C VAL A 11 -14.90 0.15 -0.03
N ALA A 12 -14.38 -0.29 1.12
CA ALA A 12 -13.98 0.57 2.24
C ALA A 12 -12.81 1.49 1.90
N THR A 13 -11.85 1.00 1.13
CA THR A 13 -10.68 1.80 0.70
C THR A 13 -11.05 2.81 -0.38
N ASN A 14 -11.90 2.42 -1.33
CA ASN A 14 -12.30 3.29 -2.44
C ASN A 14 -13.49 4.21 -2.10
N LEU A 15 -14.23 3.92 -1.02
CA LEU A 15 -15.54 4.49 -0.69
C LEU A 15 -16.47 4.53 -1.91
N SER A 16 -16.43 3.44 -2.70
CA SER A 16 -17.15 3.34 -3.97
C SER A 16 -17.37 1.88 -4.40
N PHE A 17 -18.61 1.47 -4.50
CA PHE A 17 -19.00 0.15 -5.02
C PHE A 17 -18.61 -0.03 -6.51
N THR A 18 -18.71 1.05 -7.30
CA THR A 18 -18.34 1.00 -8.72
C THR A 18 -16.81 0.89 -8.92
N LYS A 19 -16.00 1.58 -8.11
CA LYS A 19 -14.55 1.41 -8.19
C LYS A 19 -14.14 0.01 -7.75
N ALA A 20 -14.72 -0.50 -6.66
CA ALA A 20 -14.46 -1.85 -6.17
C ALA A 20 -14.84 -2.93 -7.22
N SER A 21 -15.95 -2.75 -7.94
CA SER A 21 -16.34 -3.68 -8.99
C SER A 21 -15.32 -3.75 -10.14
N LYS A 22 -14.77 -2.60 -10.53
CA LYS A 22 -13.70 -2.53 -11.54
C LYS A 22 -12.40 -3.15 -11.04
N GLU A 23 -12.02 -2.88 -9.80
CA GLU A 23 -10.80 -3.41 -9.17
C GLU A 23 -10.84 -4.93 -9.04
N LEU A 24 -11.99 -5.48 -8.65
CA LEU A 24 -12.16 -6.93 -8.41
C LEU A 24 -12.67 -7.71 -9.62
N PHE A 25 -12.92 -7.04 -10.75
CA PHE A 25 -13.44 -7.64 -11.98
C PHE A 25 -14.74 -8.42 -11.79
N ILE A 26 -15.65 -7.94 -10.92
CA ILE A 26 -16.98 -8.48 -10.70
C ILE A 26 -18.04 -7.39 -10.84
N SER A 27 -19.30 -7.78 -11.05
CA SER A 27 -20.38 -6.81 -11.22
C SER A 27 -20.69 -6.04 -9.93
N GLN A 28 -21.14 -4.79 -10.06
CA GLN A 28 -21.51 -3.98 -8.90
C GLN A 28 -22.67 -4.62 -8.07
N PRO A 29 -23.68 -5.28 -8.65
CA PRO A 29 -24.64 -6.05 -7.87
C PRO A 29 -24.02 -7.18 -7.04
N ALA A 30 -22.97 -7.86 -7.56
CA ALA A 30 -22.24 -8.87 -6.81
C ALA A 30 -21.49 -8.25 -5.61
N ILE A 31 -20.84 -7.09 -5.81
CA ILE A 31 -20.26 -6.32 -4.70
C ILE A 31 -21.29 -6.04 -3.62
N SER A 32 -22.45 -5.48 -4.01
CA SER A 32 -23.54 -5.15 -3.07
C SER A 32 -24.04 -6.36 -2.31
N LYS A 33 -24.18 -7.50 -3.00
CA LYS A 33 -24.59 -8.76 -2.38
C LYS A 33 -23.58 -9.21 -1.30
N HIS A 34 -22.30 -9.21 -1.61
CA HIS A 34 -21.26 -9.61 -0.65
C HIS A 34 -21.22 -8.69 0.59
N ILE A 35 -21.41 -7.38 0.40
CA ILE A 35 -21.47 -6.45 1.53
C ILE A 35 -22.72 -6.74 2.37
N HIS A 36 -23.88 -6.90 1.74
CA HIS A 36 -25.11 -7.24 2.43
C HIS A 36 -25.00 -8.55 3.24
N GLU A 37 -24.37 -9.58 2.68
CA GLU A 37 -24.13 -10.84 3.39
C GLU A 37 -23.27 -10.67 4.65
N LEU A 38 -22.26 -9.77 4.62
CA LEU A 38 -21.46 -9.43 5.81
C LEU A 38 -22.30 -8.66 6.84
N GLU A 39 -23.10 -7.69 6.40
CA GLU A 39 -23.99 -6.92 7.28
C GLU A 39 -25.03 -7.80 7.97
N VAL A 40 -25.59 -8.77 7.24
CA VAL A 40 -26.48 -9.79 7.81
C VAL A 40 -25.75 -10.68 8.82
N GLN A 41 -24.54 -11.14 8.49
CA GLN A 41 -23.73 -11.98 9.36
C GLN A 41 -23.41 -11.27 10.68
N TYR A 42 -23.02 -9.99 10.62
CA TYR A 42 -22.65 -9.22 11.81
C TYR A 42 -23.83 -8.47 12.43
N LYS A 43 -25.02 -8.55 11.84
CA LYS A 43 -26.25 -7.90 12.27
C LYS A 43 -26.10 -6.38 12.49
N THR A 44 -25.26 -5.74 11.67
CA THR A 44 -24.99 -4.30 11.75
C THR A 44 -24.59 -3.77 10.37
N PRO A 45 -25.01 -2.55 10.01
CA PRO A 45 -24.54 -1.91 8.79
C PRO A 45 -23.05 -1.60 8.89
N LEU A 46 -22.32 -1.84 7.81
CA LEU A 46 -20.89 -1.55 7.69
C LEU A 46 -20.63 -0.23 6.97
N PHE A 47 -21.58 0.19 6.16
CA PHE A 47 -21.54 1.46 5.43
C PHE A 47 -22.79 2.28 5.75
N ASP A 48 -22.61 3.61 5.78
CA ASP A 48 -23.71 4.57 5.81
C ASP A 48 -23.67 5.49 4.59
N ARG A 49 -24.73 6.27 4.42
CA ARG A 49 -24.80 7.30 3.39
C ARG A 49 -24.88 8.66 4.06
N VAL A 50 -23.82 9.44 3.89
CA VAL A 50 -23.81 10.85 4.32
C VAL A 50 -24.06 11.71 3.07
N GLY A 51 -25.34 12.04 2.81
CA GLY A 51 -25.76 12.69 1.57
C GLY A 51 -25.57 11.78 0.36
N SER A 52 -24.80 12.24 -0.63
CA SER A 52 -24.43 11.47 -1.84
C SER A 52 -23.15 10.64 -1.68
N ARG A 53 -22.49 10.67 -0.53
CA ARG A 53 -21.22 9.97 -0.27
C ARG A 53 -21.46 8.74 0.58
N ILE A 54 -20.63 7.72 0.35
CA ILE A 54 -20.56 6.52 1.17
C ILE A 54 -19.51 6.74 2.23
N GLY A 55 -19.83 6.44 3.49
CA GLY A 55 -18.92 6.42 4.62
C GLY A 55 -18.88 5.05 5.30
N LEU A 56 -17.89 4.81 6.15
CA LEU A 56 -17.88 3.66 7.04
C LEU A 56 -18.66 4.00 8.32
N THR A 57 -19.43 3.03 8.81
CA THR A 57 -19.93 3.06 10.20
C THR A 57 -18.79 2.74 11.17
N HIS A 58 -19.01 2.92 12.46
CA HIS A 58 -18.07 2.46 13.49
C HIS A 58 -17.77 0.94 13.36
N ALA A 59 -18.80 0.13 13.09
CA ALA A 59 -18.62 -1.29 12.81
C ALA A 59 -17.79 -1.54 11.55
N GLY A 60 -17.99 -0.73 10.50
CA GLY A 60 -17.19 -0.77 9.28
C GLY A 60 -15.72 -0.43 9.52
N GLU A 61 -15.43 0.59 10.32
CA GLU A 61 -14.05 0.94 10.69
C GLU A 61 -13.35 -0.18 11.47
N LEU A 62 -14.06 -0.76 12.46
CA LEU A 62 -13.56 -1.90 13.21
C LEU A 62 -13.29 -3.09 12.30
N LEU A 63 -14.22 -3.47 11.44
CA LEU A 63 -14.05 -4.57 10.49
C LEU A 63 -12.90 -4.28 9.53
N LEU A 64 -12.71 -3.03 9.06
CA LEU A 64 -11.62 -2.66 8.17
C LEU A 64 -10.26 -2.87 8.83
N SER A 65 -10.11 -2.49 10.11
CA SER A 65 -8.87 -2.67 10.85
C SER A 65 -8.47 -4.16 10.93
N HIS A 66 -9.41 -5.03 11.29
CA HIS A 66 -9.19 -6.47 11.34
C HIS A 66 -8.98 -7.09 9.96
N THR A 67 -9.74 -6.64 8.96
CA THR A 67 -9.59 -7.15 7.58
C THR A 67 -8.20 -6.86 7.02
N LYS A 68 -7.64 -5.68 7.30
CA LYS A 68 -6.25 -5.35 6.91
C LYS A 68 -5.25 -6.33 7.51
N GLN A 69 -5.39 -6.66 8.80
CA GLN A 69 -4.51 -7.61 9.49
C GLN A 69 -4.65 -9.03 8.90
N LEU A 70 -5.88 -9.49 8.69
CA LEU A 70 -6.15 -10.80 8.09
C LEU A 70 -5.58 -10.92 6.68
N LEU A 71 -5.74 -9.89 5.85
CA LEU A 71 -5.18 -9.86 4.50
C LEU A 71 -3.65 -9.86 4.51
N ALA A 72 -3.04 -9.18 5.48
CA ALA A 72 -1.59 -9.20 5.66
C ALA A 72 -1.09 -10.58 6.10
N ALA A 73 -1.77 -11.20 7.07
CA ALA A 73 -1.42 -12.54 7.54
C ALA A 73 -1.56 -13.61 6.44
N TYR A 74 -2.59 -13.50 5.59
CA TYR A 74 -2.74 -14.38 4.42
C TYR A 74 -1.57 -14.23 3.43
N ARG A 75 -1.18 -12.99 3.12
CA ARG A 75 -0.02 -12.76 2.24
C ARG A 75 1.27 -13.33 2.83
N GLN A 76 1.45 -13.17 4.15
CA GLN A 76 2.60 -13.73 4.84
C GLN A 76 2.62 -15.26 4.76
N MET A 77 1.49 -15.90 5.01
CA MET A 77 1.35 -17.35 4.89
C MET A 77 1.67 -17.83 3.47
N ASP A 78 1.10 -17.19 2.45
CA ASP A 78 1.37 -17.53 1.04
C ASP A 78 2.87 -17.37 0.71
N PHE A 79 3.51 -16.32 1.22
CA PHE A 79 4.94 -16.10 1.07
C PHE A 79 5.76 -17.20 1.74
N GLU A 80 5.47 -17.54 2.99
CA GLU A 80 6.17 -18.60 3.74
C GLU A 80 6.00 -19.98 3.08
N MET A 81 4.80 -20.29 2.58
CA MET A 81 4.56 -21.52 1.83
C MET A 81 5.35 -21.58 0.52
N ASN A 82 5.45 -20.45 -0.18
CA ASN A 82 6.26 -20.37 -1.41
C ASN A 82 7.77 -20.54 -1.12
N LEU A 83 8.25 -20.06 0.03
CA LEU A 83 9.64 -20.27 0.44
C LEU A 83 9.99 -21.77 0.61
N LEU A 84 9.03 -22.59 1.08
CA LEU A 84 9.24 -24.04 1.25
C LEU A 84 9.40 -24.79 -0.08
N THR A 85 8.94 -24.21 -1.18
CA THR A 85 8.98 -24.82 -2.51
C THR A 85 10.04 -24.21 -3.43
N ASP A 86 10.95 -23.37 -2.90
CA ASP A 86 11.89 -22.52 -3.66
C ASP A 86 11.21 -21.68 -4.74
N ASN A 87 9.91 -21.50 -4.64
CA ASN A 87 9.12 -20.71 -5.55
C ASN A 87 9.01 -19.26 -5.01
N PHE A 88 9.97 -18.41 -5.36
CA PHE A 88 10.00 -16.99 -4.99
C PHE A 88 9.01 -16.16 -5.82
N ALA A 89 7.82 -16.67 -6.08
CA ALA A 89 6.78 -15.91 -6.75
C ALA A 89 6.04 -15.02 -5.74
N GLY A 90 5.76 -13.78 -6.14
CA GLY A 90 5.06 -12.84 -5.28
C GLY A 90 5.03 -11.43 -5.86
N GLU A 91 4.58 -10.48 -5.06
CA GLU A 91 4.53 -9.07 -5.43
C GLU A 91 5.29 -8.23 -4.38
N LEU A 92 6.28 -7.47 -4.84
CA LEU A 92 6.99 -6.47 -4.06
C LEU A 92 6.47 -5.08 -4.44
N ARG A 93 5.69 -4.48 -3.54
CA ARG A 93 5.15 -3.13 -3.74
C ARG A 93 5.99 -2.14 -2.95
N LEU A 94 6.80 -1.39 -3.66
CA LEU A 94 7.70 -0.36 -3.13
C LEU A 94 7.09 1.02 -3.30
N GLY A 95 7.44 1.93 -2.39
CA GLY A 95 7.31 3.37 -2.60
C GLY A 95 8.65 4.03 -2.37
N ALA A 96 8.98 5.03 -3.14
CA ALA A 96 10.21 5.79 -2.92
C ALA A 96 10.02 7.28 -3.22
N SER A 97 10.79 8.09 -2.50
CA SER A 97 10.94 9.50 -2.84
C SER A 97 11.52 9.67 -4.24
N THR A 98 11.32 10.82 -4.84
CA THR A 98 11.71 11.08 -6.22
C THR A 98 13.21 10.83 -6.44
N THR A 99 14.06 11.32 -5.56
CA THR A 99 15.52 11.15 -5.65
C THR A 99 15.90 9.68 -5.54
N ILE A 100 15.38 8.98 -4.53
CA ILE A 100 15.67 7.55 -4.32
C ILE A 100 15.18 6.71 -5.49
N SER A 101 13.98 6.98 -6.01
CA SER A 101 13.41 6.23 -7.14
C SER A 101 14.17 6.42 -8.45
N GLN A 102 14.78 7.59 -8.64
CA GLN A 102 15.49 7.91 -9.88
C GLN A 102 16.98 7.53 -9.85
N TYR A 103 17.64 7.64 -8.71
CA TYR A 103 19.09 7.50 -8.63
C TYR A 103 19.58 6.31 -7.81
N VAL A 104 18.87 5.90 -6.78
CA VAL A 104 19.31 4.83 -5.87
C VAL A 104 18.72 3.47 -6.26
N LEU A 105 17.42 3.42 -6.50
CA LEU A 105 16.71 2.16 -6.72
C LEU A 105 16.99 1.46 -8.06
N PRO A 106 17.20 2.14 -9.20
CA PRO A 106 17.32 1.45 -10.48
C PRO A 106 18.37 0.33 -10.52
N PRO A 107 19.62 0.53 -10.10
CA PRO A 107 20.63 -0.55 -10.11
C PRO A 107 20.29 -1.67 -9.11
N VAL A 108 19.68 -1.34 -7.97
CA VAL A 108 19.27 -2.31 -6.95
C VAL A 108 18.13 -3.18 -7.49
N LEU A 109 17.11 -2.56 -8.08
CA LEU A 109 15.98 -3.28 -8.68
C LEU A 109 16.38 -4.13 -9.87
N ALA A 110 17.30 -3.66 -10.71
CA ALA A 110 17.82 -4.46 -11.82
C ALA A 110 18.50 -5.75 -11.33
N SER A 111 19.32 -5.66 -10.28
CA SER A 111 19.93 -6.81 -9.62
C SER A 111 18.91 -7.74 -9.00
N PHE A 112 17.92 -7.17 -8.30
CA PHE A 112 16.86 -7.92 -7.64
C PHE A 112 16.01 -8.71 -8.63
N ILE A 113 15.52 -8.07 -9.69
CA ILE A 113 14.68 -8.71 -10.73
C ILE A 113 15.46 -9.82 -11.44
N LYS A 114 16.76 -9.61 -11.70
CA LYS A 114 17.61 -10.65 -12.29
C LYS A 114 17.73 -11.88 -11.38
N LYS A 115 17.80 -11.68 -10.06
CA LYS A 115 17.91 -12.76 -9.07
C LYS A 115 16.57 -13.45 -8.79
N PHE A 116 15.46 -12.72 -8.86
CA PHE A 116 14.11 -13.19 -8.53
C PHE A 116 13.12 -12.85 -9.66
N PRO A 117 13.20 -13.52 -10.81
CA PRO A 117 12.42 -13.16 -12.01
C PRO A 117 10.91 -13.36 -11.85
N GLU A 118 10.49 -14.25 -10.94
CA GLU A 118 9.07 -14.53 -10.68
C GLU A 118 8.40 -13.51 -9.73
N ILE A 119 9.18 -12.58 -9.15
CA ILE A 119 8.64 -11.54 -8.29
C ILE A 119 8.24 -10.33 -9.14
N LYS A 120 6.96 -10.00 -9.08
CA LYS A 120 6.45 -8.75 -9.68
C LYS A 120 6.81 -7.56 -8.79
N VAL A 121 7.58 -6.62 -9.33
CA VAL A 121 7.94 -5.40 -8.61
C VAL A 121 7.09 -4.25 -9.13
N SER A 122 6.43 -3.54 -8.22
CA SER A 122 5.76 -2.27 -8.50
C SER A 122 6.39 -1.15 -7.67
N LEU A 123 6.59 0.01 -8.26
CA LEU A 123 7.20 1.16 -7.62
C LEU A 123 6.26 2.37 -7.69
N LEU A 124 5.85 2.86 -6.53
CA LEU A 124 5.17 4.13 -6.38
C LEU A 124 6.22 5.23 -6.19
N ASN A 125 6.24 6.21 -7.09
CA ASN A 125 7.06 7.41 -6.97
C ASN A 125 6.21 8.55 -6.40
N GLY A 126 6.74 9.26 -5.40
CA GLY A 126 6.07 10.39 -4.76
C GLY A 126 7.01 11.14 -3.82
N ASN A 127 6.49 12.11 -3.08
CA ASN A 127 7.26 12.70 -1.98
C ASN A 127 7.21 11.80 -0.74
N SER A 128 8.04 12.09 0.27
CA SER A 128 8.11 11.27 1.49
C SER A 128 6.76 11.10 2.17
N ARG A 129 5.91 12.14 2.17
CA ARG A 129 4.56 12.07 2.77
C ARG A 129 3.62 11.14 1.99
N ASP A 130 3.69 11.16 0.66
CA ASP A 130 2.89 10.28 -0.20
C ASP A 130 3.26 8.82 0.03
N VAL A 131 4.56 8.54 0.17
CA VAL A 131 5.10 7.19 0.46
C VAL A 131 4.64 6.71 1.83
N GLU A 132 4.78 7.54 2.87
CA GLU A 132 4.31 7.23 4.22
C GLU A 132 2.79 7.01 4.27
N GLN A 133 2.02 7.81 3.54
CA GLN A 133 0.57 7.62 3.43
C GLN A 133 0.23 6.31 2.74
N ALA A 134 0.90 5.96 1.65
CA ALA A 134 0.69 4.71 0.93
C ALA A 134 1.02 3.47 1.78
N LEU A 135 2.04 3.56 2.65
CA LEU A 135 2.35 2.53 3.65
C LEU A 135 1.20 2.34 4.64
N ARG A 136 0.67 3.42 5.21
CA ARG A 136 -0.46 3.37 6.15
C ARG A 136 -1.73 2.80 5.53
N GLU A 137 -1.94 3.10 4.26
CA GLU A 137 -3.08 2.58 3.49
C GLU A 137 -2.89 1.12 3.03
N GLY A 138 -1.70 0.54 3.22
CA GLY A 138 -1.37 -0.80 2.75
C GLY A 138 -1.26 -0.92 1.24
N LYS A 139 -1.11 0.20 0.53
CA LYS A 139 -0.90 0.24 -0.92
C LYS A 139 0.49 -0.27 -1.30
N ILE A 140 1.48 0.01 -0.46
CA ILE A 140 2.86 -0.47 -0.58
C ILE A 140 3.27 -1.22 0.69
N THR A 141 4.30 -2.04 0.60
CA THR A 141 4.80 -2.87 1.70
C THR A 141 6.10 -2.33 2.29
N LEU A 142 6.88 -1.62 1.51
CA LEU A 142 8.14 -1.00 1.92
C LEU A 142 8.25 0.38 1.27
N GLY A 143 8.65 1.37 2.08
CA GLY A 143 8.88 2.74 1.62
C GLY A 143 10.33 3.16 1.86
N LEU A 144 10.92 3.87 0.92
CA LEU A 144 12.23 4.49 1.04
C LEU A 144 12.06 6.00 0.91
N VAL A 145 12.43 6.70 1.97
CA VAL A 145 12.24 8.16 2.08
C VAL A 145 13.51 8.85 2.54
N GLU A 146 13.62 10.10 2.21
CA GLU A 146 14.69 10.99 2.67
C GLU A 146 14.21 11.81 3.87
N GLY A 147 15.17 12.25 4.69
CA GLY A 147 14.93 13.18 5.77
C GLY A 147 14.69 12.52 7.13
N THR A 148 14.09 13.29 8.04
CA THR A 148 13.81 12.86 9.41
C THR A 148 12.50 12.10 9.49
N VAL A 149 12.36 11.28 10.54
CA VAL A 149 11.12 10.54 10.85
C VAL A 149 9.94 11.50 11.04
N HIS A 150 8.89 11.32 10.25
CA HIS A 150 7.70 12.19 10.31
C HIS A 150 6.50 11.54 11.02
N GLN A 151 6.48 10.22 11.16
CA GLN A 151 5.33 9.46 11.64
C GLN A 151 5.73 8.43 12.69
N SER A 152 5.24 8.58 13.91
CA SER A 152 5.52 7.65 15.04
C SER A 152 4.90 6.24 14.85
N THR A 153 3.96 6.08 13.92
CA THR A 153 3.27 4.80 13.66
C THR A 153 3.99 3.90 12.66
N LEU A 154 5.06 4.37 12.05
CA LEU A 154 5.88 3.62 11.10
C LEU A 154 7.23 3.28 11.72
N HIS A 155 7.77 2.12 11.38
CA HIS A 155 9.13 1.76 11.76
C HIS A 155 10.12 2.26 10.69
N TYR A 156 11.15 2.98 11.12
CA TYR A 156 12.17 3.55 10.24
C TYR A 156 13.54 2.93 10.55
N THR A 157 14.23 2.51 9.51
CA THR A 157 15.60 2.01 9.59
C THR A 157 16.48 2.83 8.65
N PRO A 158 17.48 3.56 9.14
CA PRO A 158 18.44 4.25 8.29
C PRO A 158 19.22 3.24 7.43
N PHE A 159 19.34 3.49 6.12
CA PHE A 159 20.07 2.61 5.21
C PHE A 159 21.21 3.29 4.44
N MET A 160 21.17 4.63 4.32
CA MET A 160 22.19 5.41 3.64
C MET A 160 22.31 6.81 4.28
N LYS A 161 23.51 7.37 4.29
CA LYS A 161 23.74 8.77 4.66
C LYS A 161 23.58 9.65 3.43
N ASP A 162 22.97 10.79 3.60
CA ASP A 162 22.80 11.82 2.57
C ASP A 162 23.38 13.15 3.06
N GLU A 163 23.79 14.00 2.13
CA GLU A 163 24.39 15.30 2.41
C GLU A 163 23.74 16.37 1.52
N LEU A 164 23.22 17.39 2.16
CA LEU A 164 22.71 18.56 1.46
C LEU A 164 23.86 19.54 1.21
N VAL A 165 24.10 19.86 -0.05
CA VAL A 165 25.10 20.83 -0.47
C VAL A 165 24.45 22.02 -1.17
N VAL A 166 24.99 23.19 -0.95
CA VAL A 166 24.59 24.40 -1.69
C VAL A 166 25.40 24.47 -2.98
N VAL A 167 24.72 24.64 -4.09
CA VAL A 167 25.36 24.81 -5.41
C VAL A 167 25.09 26.22 -5.87
N ALA A 168 26.14 26.94 -6.29
CA ALA A 168 26.05 28.28 -6.84
C ALA A 168 26.89 28.40 -8.11
N HIS A 169 26.54 29.34 -8.99
CA HIS A 169 27.37 29.69 -10.13
C HIS A 169 28.69 30.27 -9.65
N THR A 170 29.81 29.99 -10.33
CA THR A 170 31.17 30.41 -9.96
C THR A 170 31.35 31.92 -9.80
N GLY A 171 30.49 32.74 -10.37
CA GLY A 171 30.46 34.22 -10.20
C GLY A 171 29.48 34.70 -9.13
N CYS A 172 28.87 33.82 -8.34
CA CYS A 172 27.94 34.19 -7.28
C CYS A 172 28.71 34.67 -6.05
N SER A 173 28.30 35.79 -5.45
CA SER A 173 28.91 36.33 -4.22
C SER A 173 28.74 35.40 -2.99
N LEU A 174 27.90 34.37 -3.08
CA LEU A 174 27.72 33.36 -2.04
C LEU A 174 28.69 32.16 -2.18
N ALA A 175 29.53 32.14 -3.22
CA ALA A 175 30.50 31.08 -3.47
C ALA A 175 31.92 31.44 -2.94
N ALA A 176 32.01 32.53 -2.20
CA ALA A 176 33.27 32.99 -1.59
C ALA A 176 33.43 32.53 -0.14
#